data_2f6a1f2edfe630398285ec77730c36cd
#
_entry.id   2f6a1f2edfe630398285ec77730c36cd
#
_cell.length_a   1.000
_cell.length_b   1.000
_cell.length_c   1.000
_cell.angle_alpha   90.00
_cell.angle_beta   90.00
_cell.angle_gamma   90.00
#
_symmetry.space_group_name_H-M   'P 1'
#
loop_
_entity.id
_entity.type
_entity.pdbx_description
1 polymer ?
#
loop_
_entity_poly.entity_id
_entity_poly.type
_entity_poly.pdbx_seq_one_letter_code
_entity_poly.pdbx_strand_id
1 'polypeptide(L)'
;MTEQEFLNLRNGTDVRGTALAGVENDPVTLTDEAVLSIAKAFFVWAARKTGKRAPVLAVGHDSRLSAQHICDLVAQGYTSCGGDVILTGLSSTPSMFMLLQGDFGADVAVMITASHLPWQKNGLKFFTPEGGLEGTDVADILKIAAKGDFPLGSGSVSQKSYIAAYADGLVKKVRAACGEDKPLAGKRILVDAGNGAGGFYVDLVLKPLGADTTGSQFLEPDGHFPNHIPNPENEEAMRSVCAAVREHHADFGIIFDTDVDRAGAVASDGEEINRNRLVALTSAILLAEKPGVIVTDSVTSDGLATFIRAHGGVHRRFKRGYKNVINENRRLAAGG
;
A
#
# COMPACT_ATOMS: atom_id res chain seq x y z
N MET A 1 -15.22 -24.51 -1.78
CA MET A 1 -14.83 -23.89 -3.09
C MET A 1 -13.91 -24.84 -3.87
N THR A 2 -14.02 -24.89 -5.19
CA THR A 2 -13.12 -25.60 -6.10
C THR A 2 -11.78 -24.85 -6.25
N GLU A 3 -10.76 -25.54 -6.77
CA GLU A 3 -9.46 -24.89 -7.05
C GLU A 3 -9.60 -23.72 -8.03
N GLN A 4 -10.48 -23.87 -9.04
CA GLN A 4 -10.70 -22.79 -10.03
C GLN A 4 -11.38 -21.56 -9.40
N GLU A 5 -12.32 -21.75 -8.48
CA GLU A 5 -12.97 -20.64 -7.76
C GLU A 5 -11.94 -19.89 -6.88
N PHE A 6 -11.04 -20.61 -6.19
CA PHE A 6 -9.94 -19.97 -5.47
C PHE A 6 -9.02 -19.21 -6.42
N LEU A 7 -8.58 -19.81 -7.53
CA LEU A 7 -7.68 -19.17 -8.50
C LEU A 7 -8.30 -17.93 -9.15
N ASN A 8 -9.62 -17.87 -9.27
CA ASN A 8 -10.34 -16.70 -9.77
C ASN A 8 -10.25 -15.47 -8.81
N LEU A 9 -9.93 -15.69 -7.54
CA LEU A 9 -9.69 -14.61 -6.59
C LEU A 9 -8.31 -13.96 -6.79
N ARG A 10 -7.42 -14.56 -7.59
CA ARG A 10 -6.11 -13.97 -7.84
C ARG A 10 -6.22 -12.73 -8.74
N ASN A 11 -5.70 -11.61 -8.26
CA ASN A 11 -5.57 -10.37 -9.01
C ASN A 11 -4.11 -9.90 -8.99
N GLY A 12 -3.35 -10.31 -10.00
CA GLY A 12 -1.91 -10.04 -10.04
C GLY A 12 -1.16 -10.72 -8.90
N THR A 13 -0.67 -9.92 -7.98
CA THR A 13 0.09 -10.31 -6.78
C THR A 13 -0.76 -10.32 -5.50
N ASP A 14 -2.08 -10.10 -5.63
CA ASP A 14 -3.02 -10.01 -4.52
C ASP A 14 -4.14 -11.06 -4.66
N VAL A 15 -4.87 -11.27 -3.57
CA VAL A 15 -6.20 -11.86 -3.59
C VAL A 15 -7.22 -10.73 -3.57
N ARG A 16 -8.25 -10.76 -4.43
CA ARG A 16 -9.33 -9.77 -4.45
C ARG A 16 -10.67 -10.42 -4.81
N GLY A 17 -11.74 -9.90 -4.22
CA GLY A 17 -13.09 -10.36 -4.50
C GLY A 17 -14.15 -9.40 -4.00
N THR A 18 -15.42 -9.71 -4.27
CA THR A 18 -16.56 -9.03 -3.66
C THR A 18 -16.75 -9.58 -2.26
N ALA A 19 -16.61 -8.73 -1.26
CA ALA A 19 -16.71 -9.08 0.16
C ALA A 19 -18.09 -8.76 0.76
N LEU A 20 -18.81 -7.79 0.19
CA LEU A 20 -20.13 -7.37 0.66
C LEU A 20 -21.16 -7.48 -0.45
N ALA A 21 -22.34 -7.99 -0.12
CA ALA A 21 -23.50 -8.00 -0.99
C ALA A 21 -24.11 -6.60 -1.16
N GLY A 22 -24.98 -6.42 -2.14
CA GLY A 22 -25.75 -5.18 -2.33
C GLY A 22 -25.55 -4.51 -3.68
N VAL A 23 -24.67 -5.04 -4.53
CA VAL A 23 -24.47 -4.57 -5.91
C VAL A 23 -25.05 -5.62 -6.87
N GLU A 24 -25.91 -5.18 -7.78
CA GLU A 24 -26.52 -6.06 -8.79
C GLU A 24 -25.44 -6.67 -9.69
N ASN A 25 -25.58 -7.95 -10.00
CA ASN A 25 -24.65 -8.73 -10.82
C ASN A 25 -23.20 -8.82 -10.30
N ASP A 26 -22.97 -8.50 -9.02
CA ASP A 26 -21.65 -8.63 -8.37
C ASP A 26 -21.78 -9.49 -7.08
N PRO A 27 -21.93 -10.82 -7.21
CA PRO A 27 -22.11 -11.70 -6.07
C PRO A 27 -20.87 -11.75 -5.19
N VAL A 28 -21.05 -12.04 -3.90
CA VAL A 28 -19.96 -12.23 -2.96
C VAL A 28 -19.10 -13.42 -3.39
N THR A 29 -17.83 -13.16 -3.62
CA THR A 29 -16.82 -14.17 -4.03
C THR A 29 -15.72 -14.35 -2.98
N LEU A 30 -15.42 -13.30 -2.21
CA LEU A 30 -14.51 -13.36 -1.06
C LEU A 30 -15.33 -13.69 0.20
N THR A 31 -15.83 -14.94 0.26
CA THR A 31 -16.66 -15.44 1.35
C THR A 31 -15.83 -15.70 2.61
N ASP A 32 -16.49 -15.81 3.77
CA ASP A 32 -15.86 -16.16 5.05
C ASP A 32 -15.07 -17.46 4.95
N GLU A 33 -15.65 -18.49 4.31
CA GLU A 33 -14.98 -19.77 4.06
C GLU A 33 -13.72 -19.61 3.21
N ALA A 34 -13.79 -18.77 2.16
CA ALA A 34 -12.62 -18.47 1.33
C ALA A 34 -11.51 -17.80 2.13
N VAL A 35 -11.83 -16.77 2.92
CA VAL A 35 -10.86 -16.03 3.74
C VAL A 35 -10.21 -16.93 4.78
N LEU A 36 -11.01 -17.75 5.51
CA LEU A 36 -10.51 -18.72 6.48
C LEU A 36 -9.53 -19.71 5.84
N SER A 37 -9.91 -20.27 4.67
CA SER A 37 -9.07 -21.23 3.94
C SER A 37 -7.79 -20.59 3.43
N ILE A 38 -7.84 -19.35 2.91
CA ILE A 38 -6.67 -18.59 2.45
C ILE A 38 -5.74 -18.27 3.63
N ALA A 39 -6.28 -17.90 4.78
CA ALA A 39 -5.48 -17.63 5.99
C ALA A 39 -4.71 -18.86 6.48
N LYS A 40 -5.39 -20.03 6.51
CA LYS A 40 -4.75 -21.32 6.83
C LYS A 40 -3.69 -21.69 5.80
N ALA A 41 -3.99 -21.50 4.51
CA ALA A 41 -3.05 -21.74 3.43
C ALA A 41 -1.83 -20.84 3.51
N PHE A 42 -2.03 -19.57 3.89
CA PHE A 42 -0.94 -18.63 4.07
C PHE A 42 -0.02 -19.03 5.23
N PHE A 43 -0.58 -19.56 6.33
CA PHE A 43 0.25 -20.16 7.39
C PHE A 43 1.16 -21.27 6.85
N VAL A 44 0.61 -22.22 6.09
CA VAL A 44 1.37 -23.34 5.51
C VAL A 44 2.45 -22.82 4.56
N TRP A 45 2.11 -21.85 3.70
CA TRP A 45 3.05 -21.23 2.78
C TRP A 45 4.15 -20.46 3.54
N ALA A 46 3.78 -19.64 4.53
CA ALA A 46 4.71 -18.84 5.33
C ALA A 46 5.68 -19.71 6.12
N ALA A 47 5.21 -20.81 6.71
CA ALA A 47 6.08 -21.76 7.40
C ALA A 47 7.15 -22.35 6.48
N ARG A 48 6.77 -22.73 5.25
CA ARG A 48 7.73 -23.20 4.23
C ARG A 48 8.71 -22.12 3.80
N LYS A 49 8.20 -20.89 3.58
CA LYS A 49 9.00 -19.75 3.09
C LYS A 49 10.02 -19.27 4.11
N THR A 50 9.62 -19.17 5.38
CA THR A 50 10.46 -18.66 6.48
C THR A 50 11.32 -19.72 7.13
N GLY A 51 11.02 -21.01 6.93
CA GLY A 51 11.63 -22.14 7.64
C GLY A 51 11.22 -22.23 9.12
N LYS A 52 10.28 -21.39 9.57
CA LYS A 52 9.76 -21.38 10.95
C LYS A 52 8.57 -22.33 11.07
N ARG A 53 8.49 -23.07 12.19
CA ARG A 53 7.34 -23.95 12.47
C ARG A 53 6.05 -23.17 12.68
N ALA A 54 6.11 -22.01 13.31
CA ALA A 54 5.00 -21.13 13.62
C ALA A 54 5.42 -19.66 13.36
N PRO A 55 5.39 -19.19 12.10
CA PRO A 55 5.72 -17.81 11.79
C PRO A 55 4.65 -16.87 12.37
N VAL A 56 5.08 -15.70 12.85
CA VAL A 56 4.19 -14.65 13.39
C VAL A 56 3.67 -13.80 12.25
N LEU A 57 2.36 -13.62 12.19
CA LEU A 57 1.67 -12.83 11.18
C LEU A 57 1.26 -11.45 11.72
N ALA A 58 1.61 -10.36 11.05
CA ALA A 58 0.98 -9.05 11.26
C ALA A 58 -0.19 -8.86 10.28
N VAL A 59 -1.34 -8.38 10.78
CA VAL A 59 -2.53 -8.07 9.97
C VAL A 59 -2.95 -6.63 10.21
N GLY A 60 -3.01 -5.86 9.14
CA GLY A 60 -3.53 -4.50 9.12
C GLY A 60 -4.60 -4.32 8.03
N HIS A 61 -5.33 -3.22 8.08
CA HIS A 61 -6.41 -2.96 7.14
C HIS A 61 -6.54 -1.47 6.80
N ASP A 62 -7.20 -1.18 5.69
CA ASP A 62 -7.65 0.14 5.30
C ASP A 62 -9.04 0.47 5.90
N SER A 63 -9.69 1.53 5.41
CA SER A 63 -10.98 2.02 5.92
C SER A 63 -12.21 1.24 5.46
N ARG A 64 -12.07 0.17 4.66
CA ARG A 64 -13.19 -0.55 4.04
C ARG A 64 -14.13 -1.18 5.07
N LEU A 65 -15.44 -1.17 4.76
CA LEU A 65 -16.49 -1.66 5.67
C LEU A 65 -16.31 -3.11 6.12
N SER A 66 -15.82 -3.98 5.22
CA SER A 66 -15.57 -5.40 5.52
C SER A 66 -14.22 -5.67 6.16
N ALA A 67 -13.38 -4.64 6.39
CA ALA A 67 -11.99 -4.84 6.75
C ALA A 67 -11.81 -5.53 8.10
N GLN A 68 -12.51 -5.08 9.15
CA GLN A 68 -12.40 -5.68 10.48
C GLN A 68 -12.87 -7.13 10.49
N HIS A 69 -14.00 -7.42 9.84
CA HIS A 69 -14.50 -8.79 9.73
C HIS A 69 -13.49 -9.74 9.05
N ILE A 70 -12.89 -9.29 7.95
CA ILE A 70 -11.86 -10.06 7.25
C ILE A 70 -10.60 -10.23 8.12
N CYS A 71 -10.16 -9.21 8.87
CA CYS A 71 -9.07 -9.33 9.82
C CYS A 71 -9.33 -10.43 10.87
N ASP A 72 -10.56 -10.47 11.42
CA ASP A 72 -10.95 -11.45 12.43
C ASP A 72 -10.91 -12.88 11.83
N LEU A 73 -11.40 -13.06 10.62
CA LEU A 73 -11.33 -14.33 9.89
C LEU A 73 -9.90 -14.77 9.59
N VAL A 74 -9.05 -13.82 9.16
CA VAL A 74 -7.61 -14.10 8.92
C VAL A 74 -6.94 -14.53 10.21
N ALA A 75 -7.18 -13.81 11.32
CA ALA A 75 -6.63 -14.17 12.63
C ALA A 75 -7.11 -15.55 13.07
N GLN A 76 -8.40 -15.83 12.96
CA GLN A 76 -8.99 -17.14 13.29
C GLN A 76 -8.36 -18.27 12.46
N GLY A 77 -8.30 -18.10 11.13
CA GLY A 77 -7.74 -19.11 10.24
C GLY A 77 -6.28 -19.39 10.53
N TYR A 78 -5.46 -18.34 10.69
CA TYR A 78 -4.03 -18.45 10.92
C TYR A 78 -3.70 -19.08 12.30
N THR A 79 -4.38 -18.64 13.36
CA THR A 79 -4.16 -19.17 14.72
C THR A 79 -4.63 -20.61 14.87
N SER A 80 -5.66 -21.03 14.12
CA SER A 80 -6.12 -22.43 14.12
C SER A 80 -5.08 -23.41 13.57
N CYS A 81 -4.05 -22.91 12.88
CA CYS A 81 -2.89 -23.69 12.41
C CYS A 81 -1.69 -23.62 13.35
N GLY A 82 -1.75 -22.80 14.42
CA GLY A 82 -0.70 -22.65 15.44
C GLY A 82 0.21 -21.44 15.26
N GLY A 83 -0.08 -20.52 14.36
CA GLY A 83 0.64 -19.26 14.20
C GLY A 83 0.08 -18.15 15.09
N ASP A 84 0.94 -17.31 15.65
CA ASP A 84 0.52 -16.11 16.37
C ASP A 84 0.19 -14.97 15.41
N VAL A 85 -0.77 -14.11 15.80
CA VAL A 85 -1.22 -12.97 15.00
C VAL A 85 -1.10 -11.67 15.80
N ILE A 86 -0.57 -10.63 15.17
CA ILE A 86 -0.53 -9.25 15.68
C ILE A 86 -1.46 -8.42 14.82
N LEU A 87 -2.59 -7.97 15.36
CA LEU A 87 -3.48 -7.03 14.70
C LEU A 87 -2.94 -5.60 14.85
N THR A 88 -2.69 -4.93 13.73
CA THR A 88 -2.12 -3.58 13.71
C THR A 88 -3.18 -2.48 13.63
N GLY A 89 -4.44 -2.85 13.36
CA GLY A 89 -5.55 -1.92 13.16
C GLY A 89 -5.47 -1.19 11.82
N LEU A 90 -6.01 0.02 11.78
CA LEU A 90 -5.94 0.88 10.59
C LEU A 90 -4.48 1.14 10.21
N SER A 91 -4.13 0.79 9.00
CA SER A 91 -2.75 0.76 8.51
C SER A 91 -2.69 1.21 7.05
N SER A 92 -1.51 1.55 6.59
CA SER A 92 -1.24 1.75 5.17
C SER A 92 -0.47 0.57 4.59
N THR A 93 -0.62 0.28 3.30
CA THR A 93 0.14 -0.76 2.62
C THR A 93 1.66 -0.59 2.80
N PRO A 94 2.24 0.63 2.65
CA PRO A 94 3.66 0.83 2.94
C PRO A 94 4.04 0.55 4.40
N SER A 95 3.18 0.88 5.38
CA SER A 95 3.48 0.59 6.79
C SER A 95 3.52 -0.91 7.07
N MET A 96 2.66 -1.71 6.43
CA MET A 96 2.64 -3.17 6.57
C MET A 96 3.89 -3.84 6.00
N PHE A 97 4.49 -3.28 4.96
CA PHE A 97 5.79 -3.73 4.50
C PHE A 97 6.92 -3.28 5.44
N MET A 98 6.89 -2.01 5.86
CA MET A 98 7.96 -1.43 6.68
C MET A 98 8.06 -2.04 8.08
N LEU A 99 6.98 -2.54 8.67
CA LEU A 99 7.04 -3.23 9.96
C LEU A 99 7.90 -4.52 9.93
N LEU A 100 8.03 -5.15 8.74
CA LEU A 100 8.88 -6.31 8.54
C LEU A 100 10.37 -5.98 8.39
N GLN A 101 10.71 -4.69 8.26
CA GLN A 101 12.10 -4.22 8.11
C GLN A 101 12.79 -3.91 9.45
N GLY A 102 12.09 -4.06 10.57
CA GLY A 102 12.57 -3.75 11.90
C GLY A 102 12.14 -4.79 12.95
N ASP A 103 12.25 -4.41 14.22
CA ASP A 103 12.00 -5.29 15.37
C ASP A 103 10.51 -5.29 15.80
N PHE A 104 9.57 -5.31 14.85
CA PHE A 104 8.15 -5.34 15.19
C PHE A 104 7.71 -6.65 15.83
N GLY A 105 8.36 -7.75 15.45
CA GLY A 105 8.10 -9.08 15.96
C GLY A 105 7.23 -9.94 15.06
N ALA A 106 7.02 -9.54 13.79
CA ALA A 106 6.32 -10.34 12.78
C ALA A 106 7.29 -10.86 11.71
N ASP A 107 7.00 -12.04 11.17
CA ASP A 107 7.77 -12.69 10.11
C ASP A 107 7.20 -12.45 8.73
N VAL A 108 5.88 -12.30 8.66
CA VAL A 108 5.11 -12.05 7.45
C VAL A 108 3.98 -11.08 7.78
N ALA A 109 3.42 -10.42 6.75
CA ALA A 109 2.31 -9.50 6.96
C ALA A 109 1.23 -9.64 5.88
N VAL A 110 0.00 -9.28 6.26
CA VAL A 110 -1.14 -9.17 5.37
C VAL A 110 -1.77 -7.79 5.53
N MET A 111 -1.98 -7.09 4.43
CA MET A 111 -2.82 -5.90 4.37
C MET A 111 -4.17 -6.24 3.78
N ILE A 112 -5.23 -5.99 4.55
CA ILE A 112 -6.62 -6.14 4.10
C ILE A 112 -7.03 -4.88 3.37
N THR A 113 -7.13 -4.97 2.05
CA THR A 113 -7.42 -3.85 1.16
C THR A 113 -7.83 -4.32 -0.23
N ALA A 114 -8.62 -3.52 -0.92
CA ALA A 114 -8.80 -3.62 -2.36
C ALA A 114 -8.33 -2.36 -3.09
N SER A 115 -7.46 -1.54 -2.47
CA SER A 115 -6.96 -0.29 -3.02
C SER A 115 -8.13 0.61 -3.44
N HIS A 116 -8.17 1.12 -4.64
CA HIS A 116 -9.19 2.04 -5.18
C HIS A 116 -10.47 1.38 -5.71
N LEU A 117 -10.65 0.06 -5.54
CA LEU A 117 -11.85 -0.62 -6.01
C LEU A 117 -13.09 -0.18 -5.21
N PRO A 118 -14.32 -0.35 -5.77
CA PRO A 118 -15.57 0.03 -5.10
C PRO A 118 -15.72 -0.55 -3.68
N TRP A 119 -16.59 0.05 -2.88
CA TRP A 119 -16.78 -0.20 -1.46
C TRP A 119 -17.06 -1.67 -1.09
N GLN A 120 -17.76 -2.41 -1.96
CA GLN A 120 -18.10 -3.82 -1.73
C GLN A 120 -16.92 -4.78 -1.95
N LYS A 121 -15.85 -4.33 -2.60
CA LYS A 121 -14.65 -5.15 -2.84
C LYS A 121 -13.73 -5.12 -1.63
N ASN A 122 -13.01 -6.22 -1.42
CA ASN A 122 -11.88 -6.28 -0.50
C ASN A 122 -10.86 -7.32 -1.01
N GLY A 123 -9.76 -7.48 -0.28
CA GLY A 123 -8.70 -8.39 -0.67
C GLY A 123 -7.60 -8.52 0.37
N LEU A 124 -6.60 -9.31 0.03
CA LEU A 124 -5.43 -9.55 0.85
C LEU A 124 -4.16 -9.32 0.02
N LYS A 125 -3.31 -8.41 0.47
CA LYS A 125 -1.93 -8.24 -0.02
C LYS A 125 -0.97 -8.88 0.98
N PHE A 126 -0.06 -9.70 0.50
CA PHE A 126 0.84 -10.47 1.34
C PHE A 126 2.27 -9.95 1.23
N PHE A 127 2.98 -9.94 2.36
CA PHE A 127 4.35 -9.43 2.45
C PHE A 127 5.27 -10.39 3.20
N THR A 128 6.51 -10.43 2.73
CA THR A 128 7.67 -10.96 3.46
C THR A 128 8.70 -9.84 3.62
N PRO A 129 9.78 -10.02 4.38
CA PRO A 129 10.86 -9.02 4.46
C PRO A 129 11.47 -8.66 3.08
N GLU A 130 11.38 -9.54 2.09
CA GLU A 130 11.88 -9.28 0.72
C GLU A 130 10.91 -8.41 -0.12
N GLY A 131 9.68 -8.22 0.33
CA GLY A 131 8.66 -7.43 -0.37
C GLY A 131 7.31 -8.12 -0.48
N GLY A 132 6.40 -7.55 -1.28
CA GLY A 132 5.14 -8.19 -1.62
C GLY A 132 5.38 -9.49 -2.40
N LEU A 133 4.46 -10.44 -2.30
CA LEU A 133 4.55 -11.73 -2.98
C LEU A 133 4.47 -11.60 -4.50
N GLU A 134 5.01 -12.61 -5.20
CA GLU A 134 4.81 -12.76 -6.64
C GLU A 134 3.46 -13.44 -6.94
N GLY A 135 2.94 -13.25 -8.16
CA GLY A 135 1.68 -13.89 -8.56
C GLY A 135 1.72 -15.42 -8.52
N THR A 136 2.90 -16.02 -8.65
CA THR A 136 3.13 -17.47 -8.47
C THR A 136 2.96 -17.91 -7.02
N ASP A 137 3.42 -17.10 -6.06
CA ASP A 137 3.27 -17.37 -4.64
C ASP A 137 1.80 -17.30 -4.23
N VAL A 138 1.07 -16.27 -4.72
CA VAL A 138 -0.37 -16.15 -4.48
C VAL A 138 -1.13 -17.33 -5.08
N ALA A 139 -0.77 -17.77 -6.29
CA ALA A 139 -1.38 -18.96 -6.91
C ALA A 139 -1.11 -20.23 -6.09
N ASP A 140 0.08 -20.39 -5.49
CA ASP A 140 0.40 -21.52 -4.61
C ASP A 140 -0.44 -21.49 -3.33
N ILE A 141 -0.56 -20.32 -2.68
CA ILE A 141 -1.45 -20.14 -1.52
C ILE A 141 -2.89 -20.56 -1.85
N LEU A 142 -3.43 -20.11 -2.98
CA LEU A 142 -4.80 -20.43 -3.40
C LEU A 142 -5.00 -21.93 -3.71
N LYS A 143 -3.99 -22.59 -4.26
CA LYS A 143 -4.00 -24.05 -4.46
C LYS A 143 -3.94 -24.80 -3.14
N ILE A 144 -3.15 -24.34 -2.18
CA ILE A 144 -3.11 -24.91 -0.81
C ILE A 144 -4.49 -24.74 -0.15
N ALA A 145 -5.13 -23.55 -0.31
CA ALA A 145 -6.47 -23.30 0.21
C ALA A 145 -7.52 -24.28 -0.36
N ALA A 146 -7.45 -24.54 -1.67
CA ALA A 146 -8.36 -25.47 -2.34
C ALA A 146 -8.20 -26.92 -1.88
N LYS A 147 -6.97 -27.35 -1.54
CA LYS A 147 -6.70 -28.70 -1.04
C LYS A 147 -7.30 -28.94 0.36
N GLY A 148 -7.38 -27.91 1.19
CA GLY A 148 -7.99 -27.98 2.50
C GLY A 148 -7.21 -28.82 3.54
N ASP A 149 -5.96 -29.19 3.24
CA ASP A 149 -5.10 -29.95 4.15
C ASP A 149 -4.26 -29.00 4.99
N PHE A 150 -4.72 -28.74 6.22
CA PHE A 150 -4.12 -27.78 7.12
C PHE A 150 -3.73 -28.43 8.44
N PRO A 151 -2.57 -28.05 9.04
CA PRO A 151 -2.23 -28.50 10.38
C PRO A 151 -3.24 -27.95 11.39
N LEU A 152 -3.45 -28.69 12.46
CA LEU A 152 -4.20 -28.24 13.61
C LEU A 152 -3.24 -27.68 14.65
N GLY A 153 -3.57 -26.54 15.22
CA GLY A 153 -2.78 -25.86 16.23
C GLY A 153 -3.58 -24.83 17.01
N SER A 154 -2.91 -24.11 17.87
CA SER A 154 -3.49 -23.00 18.62
C SER A 154 -2.44 -21.92 18.77
N GLY A 155 -2.67 -20.80 18.12
CA GLY A 155 -1.89 -19.56 18.27
C GLY A 155 -2.63 -18.54 19.10
N SER A 156 -1.97 -17.43 19.38
CA SER A 156 -2.52 -16.29 20.12
C SER A 156 -2.79 -15.11 19.18
N VAL A 157 -3.69 -14.21 19.61
CA VAL A 157 -3.94 -12.93 18.96
C VAL A 157 -3.55 -11.82 19.92
N SER A 158 -2.76 -10.87 19.45
CA SER A 158 -2.38 -9.67 20.17
C SER A 158 -2.68 -8.42 19.33
N GLN A 159 -2.67 -7.23 19.95
CA GLN A 159 -2.85 -5.96 19.27
C GLN A 159 -1.61 -5.08 19.49
N LYS A 160 -1.08 -4.53 18.40
CA LYS A 160 0.07 -3.62 18.45
C LYS A 160 0.07 -2.73 17.21
N SER A 161 -0.32 -1.47 17.35
CA SER A 161 -0.27 -0.51 16.24
C SER A 161 1.16 -0.20 15.83
N TYR A 162 1.36 0.02 14.52
CA TYR A 162 2.66 0.41 13.96
C TYR A 162 2.64 1.77 13.27
N ILE A 163 1.47 2.34 12.99
CA ILE A 163 1.35 3.55 12.15
C ILE A 163 2.11 4.74 12.73
N ALA A 164 2.12 4.92 14.05
CA ALA A 164 2.86 6.01 14.69
C ALA A 164 4.38 5.84 14.55
N ALA A 165 4.90 4.61 14.71
CA ALA A 165 6.32 4.31 14.52
C ALA A 165 6.74 4.47 13.06
N TYR A 166 5.87 4.08 12.12
CA TYR A 166 6.06 4.29 10.69
C TYR A 166 6.15 5.79 10.36
N ALA A 167 5.21 6.58 10.85
CA ALA A 167 5.17 8.03 10.64
C ALA A 167 6.42 8.73 11.25
N ASP A 168 6.83 8.35 12.47
CA ASP A 168 8.05 8.86 13.10
C ASP A 168 9.30 8.55 12.24
N GLY A 169 9.36 7.36 11.66
CA GLY A 169 10.40 6.99 10.70
C GLY A 169 10.44 7.89 9.47
N LEU A 170 9.28 8.29 8.94
CA LEU A 170 9.18 9.24 7.82
C LEU A 170 9.67 10.63 8.24
N VAL A 171 9.21 11.13 9.40
CA VAL A 171 9.62 12.43 9.95
C VAL A 171 11.14 12.50 10.14
N LYS A 172 11.73 11.46 10.73
CA LYS A 172 13.19 11.36 10.92
C LYS A 172 13.96 11.41 9.60
N LYS A 173 13.47 10.70 8.57
CA LYS A 173 14.09 10.72 7.24
C LYS A 173 14.05 12.10 6.60
N VAL A 174 12.90 12.79 6.67
CA VAL A 174 12.78 14.14 6.11
C VAL A 174 13.68 15.14 6.86
N ARG A 175 13.67 15.10 8.19
CA ARG A 175 14.57 15.95 9.02
C ARG A 175 16.06 15.71 8.68
N ALA A 176 16.45 14.46 8.57
CA ALA A 176 17.84 14.11 8.22
C ALA A 176 18.22 14.60 6.83
N ALA A 177 17.31 14.47 5.85
CA ALA A 177 17.56 14.93 4.48
C ALA A 177 17.65 16.46 4.37
N CYS A 178 16.85 17.19 5.15
CA CYS A 178 16.82 18.66 5.12
C CYS A 178 17.83 19.29 6.09
N GLY A 179 18.35 18.55 7.08
CA GLY A 179 19.22 19.10 8.12
C GLY A 179 18.51 20.00 9.12
N GLU A 180 17.19 19.98 9.19
CA GLU A 180 16.36 20.87 10.00
C GLU A 180 15.30 20.09 10.78
N ASP A 181 14.92 20.58 11.97
CA ASP A 181 13.87 19.95 12.79
C ASP A 181 12.46 20.19 12.21
N LYS A 182 12.21 21.38 11.66
CA LYS A 182 10.93 21.78 11.08
C LYS A 182 11.08 22.29 9.63
N PRO A 183 11.48 21.42 8.68
CA PRO A 183 11.80 21.84 7.31
C PRO A 183 10.60 22.37 6.52
N LEU A 184 9.39 22.15 7.01
CA LEU A 184 8.15 22.63 6.39
C LEU A 184 7.55 23.85 7.13
N ALA A 185 8.29 24.49 8.05
CA ALA A 185 7.81 25.68 8.74
C ALA A 185 7.51 26.81 7.72
N GLY A 186 6.35 27.45 7.87
CA GLY A 186 5.88 28.50 6.95
C GLY A 186 5.32 27.98 5.62
N LYS A 187 5.24 26.65 5.42
CA LYS A 187 4.61 26.04 4.28
C LYS A 187 3.21 25.53 4.63
N ARG A 188 2.26 25.80 3.78
CA ARG A 188 0.92 25.21 3.83
C ARG A 188 0.86 24.01 2.91
N ILE A 189 0.68 22.81 3.48
CA ILE A 189 0.63 21.55 2.73
C ILE A 189 -0.63 20.81 3.16
N LEU A 190 -1.57 20.64 2.25
CA LEU A 190 -2.80 19.92 2.52
C LEU A 190 -2.76 18.48 2.02
N VAL A 191 -3.56 17.65 2.67
CA VAL A 191 -3.78 16.24 2.33
C VAL A 191 -5.24 16.01 2.00
N ASP A 192 -5.50 15.31 0.90
CA ASP A 192 -6.76 14.65 0.61
C ASP A 192 -6.56 13.15 0.86
N ALA A 193 -7.16 12.62 1.92
CA ALA A 193 -7.06 11.21 2.27
C ALA A 193 -8.19 10.36 1.68
N GLY A 194 -9.16 10.95 0.95
CA GLY A 194 -10.25 10.25 0.29
C GLY A 194 -11.05 9.32 1.21
N ASN A 195 -11.13 9.62 2.51
CA ASN A 195 -11.70 8.75 3.54
C ASN A 195 -11.01 7.37 3.67
N GLY A 196 -9.79 7.25 3.16
CA GLY A 196 -8.93 6.08 3.28
C GLY A 196 -8.12 6.05 4.58
N ALA A 197 -7.02 5.32 4.57
CA ALA A 197 -6.11 5.20 5.71
C ALA A 197 -5.11 6.37 5.83
N GLY A 198 -5.11 7.33 4.88
CA GLY A 198 -4.07 8.37 4.75
C GLY A 198 -4.15 9.54 5.72
N GLY A 199 -5.24 9.68 6.50
CA GLY A 199 -5.45 10.82 7.39
C GLY A 199 -4.33 11.04 8.42
N PHE A 200 -3.65 9.97 8.85
CA PHE A 200 -2.53 10.05 9.79
C PHE A 200 -1.39 10.97 9.33
N TYR A 201 -1.25 11.18 8.02
CA TYR A 201 -0.17 11.98 7.44
C TYR A 201 -0.19 13.42 7.96
N VAL A 202 -1.38 13.97 8.19
CA VAL A 202 -1.56 15.34 8.72
C VAL A 202 -0.95 15.46 10.09
N ASP A 203 -1.42 14.67 11.04
CA ASP A 203 -1.04 14.84 12.44
C ASP A 203 0.31 14.20 12.79
N LEU A 204 0.65 13.09 12.14
CA LEU A 204 1.84 12.32 12.51
C LEU A 204 3.06 12.59 11.61
N VAL A 205 2.87 13.24 10.45
CA VAL A 205 3.99 13.53 9.53
C VAL A 205 4.13 15.02 9.29
N LEU A 206 3.12 15.69 8.73
CA LEU A 206 3.25 17.08 8.27
C LEU A 206 3.34 18.08 9.43
N LYS A 207 2.46 17.99 10.44
CA LYS A 207 2.52 18.88 11.61
C LYS A 207 3.83 18.76 12.40
N PRO A 208 4.36 17.56 12.69
CA PRO A 208 5.69 17.43 13.31
C PRO A 208 6.83 18.04 12.49
N LEU A 209 6.71 18.07 11.16
CA LEU A 209 7.67 18.74 10.27
C LEU A 209 7.46 20.26 10.18
N GLY A 210 6.42 20.81 10.84
CA GLY A 210 6.16 22.25 10.92
C GLY A 210 5.18 22.79 9.88
N ALA A 211 4.55 21.97 9.06
CA ALA A 211 3.61 22.44 8.04
C ALA A 211 2.30 22.98 8.65
N ASP A 212 1.75 24.04 8.05
CA ASP A 212 0.34 24.40 8.17
C ASP A 212 -0.47 23.43 7.29
N THR A 213 -1.39 22.69 7.89
CA THR A 213 -2.20 21.67 7.19
C THR A 213 -3.64 22.12 6.94
N THR A 214 -3.91 23.42 7.07
CA THR A 214 -5.23 24.02 6.81
C THR A 214 -5.67 23.72 5.38
N GLY A 215 -6.92 23.26 5.23
CA GLY A 215 -7.49 22.86 3.94
C GLY A 215 -7.33 21.36 3.65
N SER A 216 -6.69 20.59 4.53
CA SER A 216 -6.72 19.11 4.41
C SER A 216 -8.14 18.58 4.55
N GLN A 217 -8.49 17.57 3.74
CA GLN A 217 -9.88 17.12 3.57
C GLN A 217 -10.01 15.60 3.57
N PHE A 218 -11.22 15.13 3.90
CA PHE A 218 -11.63 13.71 3.90
C PHE A 218 -10.70 12.80 4.69
N LEU A 219 -10.23 13.30 5.85
CA LEU A 219 -9.21 12.66 6.68
C LEU A 219 -9.75 11.48 7.49
N GLU A 220 -11.04 11.55 7.86
CA GLU A 220 -11.68 10.51 8.66
C GLU A 220 -11.94 9.26 7.82
N PRO A 221 -11.51 8.07 8.28
CA PRO A 221 -11.75 6.82 7.58
C PRO A 221 -13.23 6.51 7.42
N ASP A 222 -13.70 6.31 6.19
CA ASP A 222 -15.07 5.89 5.88
C ASP A 222 -15.09 4.98 4.65
N GLY A 223 -15.39 3.71 4.86
CA GLY A 223 -15.42 2.71 3.80
C GLY A 223 -16.55 2.87 2.77
N HIS A 224 -17.45 3.84 2.93
CA HIS A 224 -18.44 4.21 1.91
C HIS A 224 -17.85 5.14 0.85
N PHE A 225 -16.74 5.81 1.15
CA PHE A 225 -16.08 6.80 0.27
C PHE A 225 -17.05 7.88 -0.24
N PRO A 226 -17.71 8.63 0.68
CA PRO A 226 -18.85 9.47 0.31
C PRO A 226 -18.49 10.71 -0.52
N ASN A 227 -17.21 11.11 -0.55
CA ASN A 227 -16.80 12.37 -1.17
C ASN A 227 -16.31 12.17 -2.61
N HIS A 228 -15.46 11.20 -2.85
CA HIS A 228 -15.00 10.78 -4.17
C HIS A 228 -14.37 9.40 -4.11
N ILE A 229 -14.13 8.78 -5.25
CA ILE A 229 -13.35 7.55 -5.34
C ILE A 229 -11.92 7.85 -4.86
N PRO A 230 -11.40 7.14 -3.82
CA PRO A 230 -10.05 7.39 -3.28
C PRO A 230 -8.98 6.83 -4.23
N ASN A 231 -8.72 7.57 -5.28
CA ASN A 231 -7.74 7.22 -6.31
C ASN A 231 -7.17 8.50 -6.95
N PRO A 232 -5.86 8.77 -6.82
CA PRO A 232 -5.21 9.91 -7.46
C PRO A 232 -5.38 9.96 -8.99
N GLU A 233 -5.72 8.84 -9.61
CA GLU A 233 -5.98 8.75 -11.06
C GLU A 233 -7.44 9.09 -11.43
N ASN A 234 -8.32 9.27 -10.45
CA ASN A 234 -9.69 9.66 -10.69
C ASN A 234 -9.77 11.19 -10.90
N GLU A 235 -10.40 11.62 -11.98
CA GLU A 235 -10.47 13.04 -12.35
C GLU A 235 -11.25 13.89 -11.34
N GLU A 236 -12.28 13.34 -10.70
CA GLU A 236 -13.07 14.04 -9.70
C GLU A 236 -12.27 14.23 -8.41
N ALA A 237 -11.59 13.19 -7.96
CA ALA A 237 -10.70 13.23 -6.82
C ALA A 237 -9.56 14.24 -7.04
N MET A 238 -8.91 14.21 -8.19
CA MET A 238 -7.86 15.17 -8.53
C MET A 238 -8.39 16.60 -8.62
N ARG A 239 -9.57 16.82 -9.21
CA ARG A 239 -10.21 18.16 -9.24
C ARG A 239 -10.52 18.69 -7.85
N SER A 240 -10.94 17.81 -6.93
CA SER A 240 -11.22 18.16 -5.53
C SER A 240 -9.97 18.71 -4.84
N VAL A 241 -8.86 17.98 -4.86
CA VAL A 241 -7.61 18.45 -4.23
C VAL A 241 -7.02 19.68 -4.93
N CYS A 242 -7.12 19.79 -6.26
CA CYS A 242 -6.70 20.99 -6.98
C CYS A 242 -7.52 22.24 -6.59
N ALA A 243 -8.82 22.07 -6.36
CA ALA A 243 -9.68 23.15 -5.87
C ALA A 243 -9.30 23.56 -4.45
N ALA A 244 -9.08 22.59 -3.55
CA ALA A 244 -8.66 22.86 -2.18
C ALA A 244 -7.31 23.61 -2.10
N VAL A 245 -6.33 23.25 -2.93
CA VAL A 245 -5.03 23.96 -3.02
C VAL A 245 -5.24 25.42 -3.37
N ARG A 246 -6.06 25.72 -4.37
CA ARG A 246 -6.36 27.11 -4.78
C ARG A 246 -7.12 27.89 -3.73
N GLU A 247 -8.18 27.28 -3.16
CA GLU A 247 -9.04 27.91 -2.16
C GLU A 247 -8.27 28.28 -0.89
N HIS A 248 -7.42 27.39 -0.42
CA HIS A 248 -6.64 27.59 0.80
C HIS A 248 -5.25 28.21 0.56
N HIS A 249 -4.93 28.59 -0.68
CA HIS A 249 -3.61 29.12 -1.05
C HIS A 249 -2.48 28.25 -0.53
N ALA A 250 -2.59 26.93 -0.71
CA ALA A 250 -1.59 25.99 -0.22
C ALA A 250 -0.34 26.00 -1.13
N ASP A 251 0.84 25.83 -0.54
CA ASP A 251 2.08 25.68 -1.28
C ASP A 251 2.13 24.33 -2.03
N PHE A 252 1.43 23.30 -1.48
CA PHE A 252 1.43 21.96 -2.06
C PHE A 252 0.22 21.15 -1.60
N GLY A 253 -0.30 20.30 -2.47
CA GLY A 253 -1.35 19.34 -2.17
C GLY A 253 -0.90 17.91 -2.40
N ILE A 254 -1.33 17.01 -1.53
CA ILE A 254 -1.10 15.57 -1.61
C ILE A 254 -2.45 14.85 -1.61
N ILE A 255 -2.64 13.91 -2.51
CA ILE A 255 -3.82 13.03 -2.51
C ILE A 255 -3.35 11.58 -2.47
N PHE A 256 -4.02 10.75 -1.66
CA PHE A 256 -3.76 9.32 -1.52
C PHE A 256 -4.89 8.46 -2.07
N ASP A 257 -4.57 7.20 -2.40
CA ASP A 257 -5.59 6.16 -2.51
C ASP A 257 -5.90 5.54 -1.13
N THR A 258 -6.86 4.62 -1.12
CA THR A 258 -7.45 4.07 0.12
C THR A 258 -6.39 3.51 1.09
N ASP A 259 -5.41 2.76 0.59
CA ASP A 259 -4.37 2.08 1.38
C ASP A 259 -2.98 2.75 1.30
N VAL A 260 -2.93 3.96 0.71
CA VAL A 260 -1.76 4.86 0.71
C VAL A 260 -0.54 4.27 -0.03
N ASP A 261 -0.76 3.38 -0.99
CA ASP A 261 0.33 2.88 -1.85
C ASP A 261 0.48 3.71 -3.13
N ARG A 262 -0.45 4.64 -3.38
CA ARG A 262 -0.41 5.64 -4.45
C ARG A 262 -0.57 7.03 -3.90
N ALA A 263 0.17 7.97 -4.47
CA ALA A 263 0.06 9.38 -4.19
C ALA A 263 0.00 10.20 -5.48
N GLY A 264 -0.80 11.25 -5.46
CA GLY A 264 -0.77 12.34 -6.43
C GLY A 264 -0.31 13.63 -5.76
N ALA A 265 0.15 14.58 -6.55
CA ALA A 265 0.66 15.85 -6.06
C ALA A 265 0.09 17.01 -6.87
N VAL A 266 -0.14 18.13 -6.19
CA VAL A 266 -0.67 19.37 -6.76
C VAL A 266 0.24 20.53 -6.39
N ALA A 267 0.63 21.33 -7.37
CA ALA A 267 1.47 22.51 -7.19
C ALA A 267 0.65 23.70 -6.63
N SER A 268 1.35 24.74 -6.19
CA SER A 268 0.74 25.93 -5.56
C SER A 268 -0.23 26.73 -6.46
N ASP A 269 -0.15 26.57 -7.77
CA ASP A 269 -1.11 27.12 -8.73
C ASP A 269 -2.40 26.27 -8.86
N GLY A 270 -2.45 25.14 -8.15
CA GLY A 270 -3.54 24.18 -8.18
C GLY A 270 -3.54 23.29 -9.42
N GLU A 271 -2.40 23.17 -10.12
CA GLU A 271 -2.24 22.21 -11.21
C GLU A 271 -1.66 20.87 -10.73
N GLU A 272 -2.18 19.79 -11.31
CA GLU A 272 -1.64 18.45 -11.06
C GLU A 272 -0.18 18.36 -11.50
N ILE A 273 0.70 17.89 -10.60
CA ILE A 273 2.03 17.42 -10.96
C ILE A 273 1.88 15.97 -11.43
N ASN A 274 1.64 15.78 -12.70
CA ASN A 274 1.34 14.46 -13.26
C ASN A 274 2.49 13.45 -13.04
N ARG A 275 2.17 12.16 -13.21
CA ARG A 275 3.10 11.05 -12.93
C ARG A 275 4.45 11.18 -13.64
N ASN A 276 4.51 11.62 -14.90
CA ASN A 276 5.77 11.82 -15.60
C ASN A 276 6.62 12.93 -14.97
N ARG A 277 5.97 14.02 -14.50
CA ARG A 277 6.65 15.12 -13.78
C ARG A 277 7.18 14.65 -12.42
N LEU A 278 6.42 13.84 -11.68
CA LEU A 278 6.87 13.26 -10.42
C LEU A 278 8.07 12.33 -10.61
N VAL A 279 8.05 11.47 -11.62
CA VAL A 279 9.18 10.61 -11.96
C VAL A 279 10.38 11.44 -12.41
N ALA A 280 10.15 12.52 -13.18
CA ALA A 280 11.21 13.43 -13.59
C ALA A 280 11.87 14.12 -12.39
N LEU A 281 11.06 14.67 -11.47
CA LEU A 281 11.54 15.30 -10.23
C LEU A 281 12.38 14.32 -9.39
N THR A 282 11.85 13.13 -9.13
CA THR A 282 12.55 12.08 -8.38
C THR A 282 13.86 11.69 -9.07
N SER A 283 13.84 11.56 -10.41
CA SER A 283 15.04 11.24 -11.20
C SER A 283 16.08 12.34 -11.09
N ALA A 284 15.67 13.62 -11.15
CA ALA A 284 16.59 14.75 -11.02
C ALA A 284 17.28 14.77 -9.64
N ILE A 285 16.51 14.51 -8.56
CA ILE A 285 17.07 14.45 -7.19
C ILE A 285 18.10 13.32 -7.10
N LEU A 286 17.75 12.10 -7.54
CA LEU A 286 18.63 10.94 -7.45
C LEU A 286 19.90 11.11 -8.33
N LEU A 287 19.75 11.66 -9.53
CA LEU A 287 20.87 11.86 -10.46
C LEU A 287 21.80 12.99 -10.04
N ALA A 288 21.32 13.98 -9.27
CA ALA A 288 22.16 15.00 -8.66
C ALA A 288 23.08 14.42 -7.58
N GLU A 289 22.65 13.36 -6.89
CA GLU A 289 23.49 12.67 -5.90
C GLU A 289 24.49 11.71 -6.57
N LYS A 290 24.03 10.93 -7.55
CA LYS A 290 24.82 9.90 -8.22
C LYS A 290 24.29 9.60 -9.61
N PRO A 291 25.17 9.59 -10.66
CA PRO A 291 24.79 9.05 -11.98
C PRO A 291 24.31 7.60 -11.88
N GLY A 292 23.28 7.26 -12.66
CA GLY A 292 22.72 5.91 -12.58
C GLY A 292 21.67 5.59 -13.63
N VAL A 293 21.11 4.39 -13.51
CA VAL A 293 20.02 3.92 -14.36
C VAL A 293 18.68 4.21 -13.65
N ILE A 294 17.80 4.90 -14.34
CA ILE A 294 16.40 5.10 -13.91
C ILE A 294 15.51 4.10 -14.65
N VAL A 295 14.94 3.17 -13.92
CA VAL A 295 14.01 2.17 -14.46
C VAL A 295 12.58 2.70 -14.32
N THR A 296 11.83 2.72 -15.41
CA THR A 296 10.41 3.10 -15.43
C THR A 296 9.58 2.05 -16.13
N ASP A 297 8.27 2.10 -15.97
CA ASP A 297 7.38 1.22 -16.72
C ASP A 297 7.12 1.69 -18.18
N SER A 298 6.36 0.88 -18.92
CA SER A 298 6.13 1.10 -20.36
C SER A 298 5.22 2.29 -20.69
N VAL A 299 4.50 2.87 -19.72
CA VAL A 299 3.56 3.98 -19.96
C VAL A 299 4.18 5.36 -19.76
N THR A 300 5.47 5.45 -19.46
CA THR A 300 6.17 6.73 -19.31
C THR A 300 6.49 7.36 -20.67
N SER A 301 6.52 8.69 -20.71
CA SER A 301 6.66 9.47 -21.94
C SER A 301 8.10 9.49 -22.49
N ASP A 302 8.25 9.79 -23.77
CA ASP A 302 9.56 10.02 -24.39
C ASP A 302 10.22 11.32 -23.89
N GLY A 303 9.40 12.31 -23.50
CA GLY A 303 9.86 13.52 -22.83
C GLY A 303 10.60 13.20 -21.53
N LEU A 304 10.07 12.26 -20.71
CA LEU A 304 10.75 11.78 -19.50
C LEU A 304 12.10 11.11 -19.85
N ALA A 305 12.14 10.27 -20.88
CA ALA A 305 13.38 9.65 -21.31
C ALA A 305 14.45 10.67 -21.74
N THR A 306 14.03 11.73 -22.41
CA THR A 306 14.92 12.85 -22.80
C THR A 306 15.40 13.62 -21.57
N PHE A 307 14.49 13.91 -20.62
CA PHE A 307 14.80 14.59 -19.38
C PHE A 307 15.85 13.82 -18.55
N ILE A 308 15.66 12.52 -18.35
CA ILE A 308 16.60 11.66 -17.60
C ILE A 308 17.99 11.70 -18.22
N ARG A 309 18.08 11.57 -19.56
CA ARG A 309 19.37 11.65 -20.28
C ARG A 309 20.02 13.02 -20.13
N ALA A 310 19.28 14.09 -20.22
CA ALA A 310 19.78 15.47 -20.02
C ALA A 310 20.34 15.70 -18.63
N HIS A 311 19.90 14.94 -17.62
CA HIS A 311 20.42 14.97 -16.24
C HIS A 311 21.50 13.92 -15.97
N GLY A 312 22.12 13.34 -17.03
CA GLY A 312 23.23 12.40 -16.90
C GLY A 312 22.83 10.96 -16.53
N GLY A 313 21.54 10.65 -16.58
CA GLY A 313 21.02 9.31 -16.29
C GLY A 313 20.87 8.44 -17.53
N VAL A 314 20.84 7.12 -17.34
CA VAL A 314 20.46 6.13 -18.35
C VAL A 314 19.00 5.74 -18.09
N HIS A 315 18.13 5.92 -19.08
CA HIS A 315 16.71 5.54 -18.95
C HIS A 315 16.49 4.10 -19.43
N ARG A 316 15.92 3.27 -18.56
CA ARG A 316 15.49 1.91 -18.85
C ARG A 316 13.98 1.79 -18.74
N ARG A 317 13.25 1.82 -19.87
CA ARG A 317 11.83 1.53 -19.90
C ARG A 317 11.59 0.04 -19.90
N PHE A 318 10.71 -0.46 -19.00
CA PHE A 318 10.46 -1.89 -18.84
C PHE A 318 8.96 -2.21 -18.81
N LYS A 319 8.60 -3.47 -18.61
CA LYS A 319 7.21 -3.94 -18.57
C LYS A 319 6.41 -3.22 -17.47
N ARG A 320 5.14 -2.90 -17.77
CA ARG A 320 4.21 -2.30 -16.82
C ARG A 320 4.04 -3.18 -15.59
N GLY A 321 3.93 -2.51 -14.42
CA GLY A 321 3.72 -3.12 -13.11
C GLY A 321 4.94 -2.90 -12.19
N TYR A 322 4.65 -2.45 -10.97
CA TYR A 322 5.68 -2.05 -10.00
C TYR A 322 6.68 -3.19 -9.71
N LYS A 323 6.22 -4.44 -9.61
CA LYS A 323 7.09 -5.60 -9.42
C LYS A 323 8.06 -5.80 -10.59
N ASN A 324 7.62 -5.64 -11.83
CA ASN A 324 8.49 -5.74 -12.99
C ASN A 324 9.60 -4.68 -12.96
N VAL A 325 9.24 -3.44 -12.58
CA VAL A 325 10.21 -2.32 -12.45
C VAL A 325 11.21 -2.60 -11.32
N ILE A 326 10.73 -3.04 -10.16
CA ILE A 326 11.60 -3.39 -9.02
C ILE A 326 12.55 -4.53 -9.38
N ASN A 327 12.04 -5.60 -9.99
CA ASN A 327 12.85 -6.76 -10.35
C ASN A 327 13.91 -6.40 -11.39
N GLU A 328 13.57 -5.57 -12.39
CA GLU A 328 14.55 -5.09 -13.38
C GLU A 328 15.61 -4.20 -12.73
N ASN A 329 15.21 -3.32 -11.81
CA ASN A 329 16.15 -2.50 -11.07
C ASN A 329 17.13 -3.36 -10.23
N ARG A 330 16.61 -4.36 -9.51
CA ARG A 330 17.44 -5.31 -8.75
C ARG A 330 18.40 -6.09 -9.65
N ARG A 331 17.94 -6.55 -10.83
CA ARG A 331 18.76 -7.25 -11.81
C ARG A 331 19.92 -6.38 -12.29
N LEU A 332 19.64 -5.12 -12.63
CA LEU A 332 20.68 -4.17 -13.06
C LEU A 332 21.66 -3.83 -11.93
N ALA A 333 21.17 -3.69 -10.70
CA ALA A 333 22.01 -3.43 -9.51
C ALA A 333 22.94 -4.62 -9.17
N ALA A 334 22.54 -5.84 -9.52
CA ALA A 334 23.37 -7.05 -9.33
C ALA A 334 24.42 -7.26 -10.43
N GLY A 335 24.61 -6.32 -11.35
CA GLY A 335 25.63 -6.38 -12.41
C GLY A 335 25.18 -7.17 -13.65
N GLY A 336 23.87 -7.23 -13.89
CA GLY A 336 23.27 -7.83 -15.09
C GLY A 336 23.22 -6.90 -16.28
#